data_2a14d15761909ace4c2819e647619480
#
_entry.id   2a14d15761909ace4c2819e647619480
#
_cell.length_a   1.000
_cell.length_b   1.000
_cell.length_c   1.000
_cell.angle_alpha   90.00
_cell.angle_beta   90.00
_cell.angle_gamma   90.00
#
_symmetry.space_group_name_H-M   'P 1'
#
loop_
_entity.id
_entity.type
_entity.pdbx_description
1 polymer ?
#
loop_
_entity_poly.entity_id
_entity_poly.type
_entity_poly.pdbx_seq_one_letter_code
_entity_poly.pdbx_strand_id
1 'polypeptide(L)'
;MKIGVIGLGDIAQKAYLPVLTAQPGLELHLHTRTPATLRRTGDAYRLPHRHTSLDALLDQGLDAAFVHAPTEHHLAIARRLIESGVPSYVDKPLARDADGARELVTLAEERRVTLMAGFNRRYAPGYAQCADHPRDVILMQKNRIGLADDPREAIFDDFIHVVDTLRFLVPGPVEDLRVSARVRGGLLHHVVLHLSGDGFTAVGSMNRMSGSAEESLDVSGGDSRRQVLNLAEVVDHKGQPTVRRRGDWVPVARQRGIEQITLAFLDAVRAGRFLDARDALLTHELCERVLTDVRGQGAAA
;
A
#
# COMPACT_ATOMS: atom_id res chain seq x y z
N MET A 1 1.68 19.90 -14.94
CA MET A 1 2.31 19.62 -13.63
C MET A 1 3.59 18.85 -13.86
N LYS A 2 4.69 19.26 -13.20
CA LYS A 2 5.98 18.56 -13.20
C LYS A 2 5.99 17.51 -12.11
N ILE A 3 6.09 16.26 -12.50
CA ILE A 3 5.99 15.12 -11.58
C ILE A 3 7.30 14.34 -11.58
N GLY A 4 7.93 14.25 -10.41
CA GLY A 4 9.08 13.38 -10.19
C GLY A 4 8.64 11.92 -10.04
N VAL A 5 9.30 11.00 -10.73
CA VAL A 5 9.12 9.54 -10.54
C VAL A 5 10.46 8.97 -10.10
N ILE A 6 10.55 8.61 -8.82
CA ILE A 6 11.79 8.23 -8.15
C ILE A 6 11.79 6.72 -7.88
N GLY A 7 12.78 6.01 -8.44
CA GLY A 7 12.79 4.55 -8.43
C GLY A 7 12.04 3.97 -9.62
N LEU A 8 12.77 3.36 -10.55
CA LEU A 8 12.23 2.82 -11.81
C LEU A 8 12.30 1.29 -11.82
N GLY A 9 11.93 0.67 -10.67
CA GLY A 9 11.81 -0.78 -10.51
C GLY A 9 10.54 -1.34 -11.16
N ASP A 10 10.28 -2.61 -10.90
CA ASP A 10 9.14 -3.36 -11.46
C ASP A 10 7.80 -2.69 -11.21
N ILE A 11 7.56 -2.24 -9.98
CA ILE A 11 6.26 -1.65 -9.61
C ILE A 11 6.03 -0.33 -10.34
N ALA A 12 7.05 0.53 -10.44
CA ALA A 12 6.96 1.78 -11.19
C ALA A 12 6.64 1.52 -12.67
N GLN A 13 7.36 0.58 -13.30
CA GLN A 13 7.21 0.29 -14.74
C GLN A 13 5.90 -0.44 -15.07
N LYS A 14 5.48 -1.40 -14.24
CA LYS A 14 4.31 -2.24 -14.51
C LYS A 14 2.99 -1.60 -14.08
N ALA A 15 3.01 -0.71 -13.08
CA ALA A 15 1.80 -0.24 -12.44
C ALA A 15 1.60 1.29 -12.49
N TYR A 16 2.64 2.08 -12.20
CA TYR A 16 2.47 3.54 -12.07
C TYR A 16 2.77 4.30 -13.36
N LEU A 17 3.86 4.01 -14.06
CA LEU A 17 4.19 4.70 -15.32
C LEU A 17 3.09 4.59 -16.38
N PRO A 18 2.42 3.42 -16.59
CA PRO A 18 1.30 3.34 -17.51
C PRO A 18 0.14 4.28 -17.15
N VAL A 19 -0.13 4.47 -15.85
CA VAL A 19 -1.17 5.38 -15.37
C VAL A 19 -0.74 6.83 -15.55
N LEU A 20 0.48 7.19 -15.12
CA LEU A 20 0.99 8.56 -15.15
C LEU A 20 1.15 9.07 -16.58
N THR A 21 1.68 8.25 -17.50
CA THR A 21 1.86 8.63 -18.90
C THR A 21 0.55 8.81 -19.67
N ALA A 22 -0.53 8.22 -19.18
CA ALA A 22 -1.88 8.39 -19.75
C ALA A 22 -2.58 9.67 -19.24
N GLN A 23 -2.03 10.37 -18.23
CA GLN A 23 -2.65 11.58 -17.70
C GLN A 23 -2.27 12.82 -18.52
N PRO A 24 -3.26 13.59 -19.00
CA PRO A 24 -2.96 14.82 -19.73
C PRO A 24 -2.34 15.88 -18.82
N GLY A 25 -1.45 16.71 -19.38
CA GLY A 25 -0.85 17.86 -18.70
C GLY A 25 0.18 17.50 -17.63
N LEU A 26 0.69 16.25 -17.60
CA LEU A 26 1.84 15.86 -16.78
C LEU A 26 3.14 15.93 -17.59
N GLU A 27 4.16 16.56 -17.00
CA GLU A 27 5.55 16.51 -17.42
C GLU A 27 6.29 15.59 -16.45
N LEU A 28 6.68 14.40 -16.91
CA LEU A 28 7.29 13.39 -16.06
C LEU A 28 8.81 13.51 -16.07
N HIS A 29 9.39 13.63 -14.88
CA HIS A 29 10.83 13.66 -14.62
C HIS A 29 11.25 12.36 -13.94
N LEU A 30 11.98 11.51 -14.67
CA LEU A 30 12.43 10.21 -14.18
C LEU A 30 13.71 10.32 -13.37
N HIS A 31 13.77 9.61 -12.24
CA HIS A 31 14.98 9.51 -11.43
C HIS A 31 15.29 8.06 -11.05
N THR A 32 16.51 7.64 -11.29
CA THR A 32 17.14 6.46 -10.70
C THR A 32 18.66 6.60 -10.74
N ARG A 33 19.35 6.03 -9.77
CA ARG A 33 20.83 6.00 -9.72
C ARG A 33 21.47 5.15 -10.82
N THR A 34 20.71 4.29 -11.49
CA THR A 34 21.20 3.36 -12.52
C THR A 34 20.98 3.95 -13.92
N PRO A 35 22.03 4.47 -14.60
CA PRO A 35 21.89 5.13 -15.91
C PRO A 35 21.29 4.23 -16.99
N ALA A 36 21.60 2.93 -16.98
CA ALA A 36 21.05 1.97 -17.95
C ALA A 36 19.53 1.82 -17.81
N THR A 37 19.01 1.70 -16.57
CA THR A 37 17.58 1.63 -16.30
C THR A 37 16.89 2.95 -16.67
N LEU A 38 17.53 4.10 -16.36
CA LEU A 38 17.01 5.41 -16.69
C LEU A 38 16.83 5.59 -18.21
N ARG A 39 17.86 5.23 -19.00
CA ARG A 39 17.77 5.26 -20.46
C ARG A 39 16.68 4.34 -20.98
N ARG A 40 16.75 3.05 -20.64
CA ARG A 40 15.77 2.04 -21.10
C ARG A 40 14.34 2.44 -20.81
N THR A 41 14.04 2.90 -19.59
CA THR A 41 12.68 3.30 -19.20
C THR A 41 12.26 4.59 -19.90
N GLY A 42 13.16 5.59 -19.93
CA GLY A 42 12.89 6.86 -20.62
C GLY A 42 12.64 6.66 -22.12
N ASP A 43 13.37 5.77 -22.80
CA ASP A 43 13.17 5.45 -24.21
C ASP A 43 11.86 4.72 -24.45
N ALA A 44 11.54 3.71 -23.60
CA ALA A 44 10.34 2.90 -23.72
C ALA A 44 9.05 3.77 -23.59
N TYR A 45 9.06 4.75 -22.71
CA TYR A 45 7.93 5.66 -22.48
C TYR A 45 8.06 7.01 -23.21
N ARG A 46 9.14 7.23 -23.99
CA ARG A 46 9.44 8.47 -24.70
C ARG A 46 9.49 9.69 -23.79
N LEU A 47 10.08 9.52 -22.59
CA LEU A 47 10.21 10.57 -21.58
C LEU A 47 11.60 11.20 -21.65
N PRO A 48 11.71 12.52 -21.96
CA PRO A 48 13.00 13.18 -22.16
C PRO A 48 13.69 13.59 -20.86
N HIS A 49 12.93 13.89 -19.79
CA HIS A 49 13.48 14.43 -18.53
C HIS A 49 13.99 13.29 -17.64
N ARG A 50 15.31 13.18 -17.53
CA ARG A 50 16.02 12.03 -16.93
C ARG A 50 17.13 12.50 -16.01
N HIS A 51 17.08 12.10 -14.73
CA HIS A 51 17.99 12.53 -13.69
C HIS A 51 18.63 11.36 -12.97
N THR A 52 19.95 11.37 -12.77
CA THR A 52 20.69 10.39 -11.98
C THR A 52 20.94 10.86 -10.54
N SER A 53 20.70 12.15 -10.26
CA SER A 53 20.82 12.77 -8.94
C SER A 53 19.45 13.27 -8.47
N LEU A 54 19.17 13.06 -7.18
CA LEU A 54 17.93 13.58 -6.55
C LEU A 54 17.95 15.11 -6.50
N ASP A 55 19.12 15.74 -6.27
CA ASP A 55 19.24 17.19 -6.25
C ASP A 55 18.94 17.77 -7.63
N ALA A 56 19.50 17.20 -8.70
CA ALA A 56 19.19 17.63 -10.07
C ALA A 56 17.71 17.45 -10.45
N LEU A 57 17.02 16.47 -9.84
CA LEU A 57 15.57 16.33 -9.99
C LEU A 57 14.82 17.42 -9.22
N LEU A 58 15.21 17.72 -7.97
CA LEU A 58 14.57 18.75 -7.15
C LEU A 58 14.73 20.15 -7.75
N ASP A 59 15.89 20.44 -8.38
CA ASP A 59 16.17 21.71 -9.08
C ASP A 59 15.22 21.97 -10.25
N GLN A 60 14.42 20.99 -10.68
CA GLN A 60 13.42 21.19 -11.74
C GLN A 60 12.16 21.92 -11.29
N GLY A 61 11.96 22.12 -9.98
CA GLY A 61 10.75 22.74 -9.44
C GLY A 61 9.53 21.84 -9.63
N LEU A 62 9.54 20.70 -8.94
CA LEU A 62 8.46 19.70 -9.02
C LEU A 62 7.19 20.18 -8.33
N ASP A 63 6.04 19.93 -8.94
CA ASP A 63 4.73 20.09 -8.31
C ASP A 63 4.40 18.93 -7.34
N ALA A 64 4.90 17.73 -7.63
CA ALA A 64 4.78 16.55 -6.76
C ALA A 64 5.76 15.44 -7.16
N ALA A 65 5.92 14.43 -6.31
CA ALA A 65 6.76 13.28 -6.59
C ALA A 65 6.11 11.95 -6.18
N PHE A 66 6.41 10.90 -6.94
CA PHE A 66 6.11 9.51 -6.64
C PHE A 66 7.40 8.76 -6.30
N VAL A 67 7.43 8.09 -5.15
CA VAL A 67 8.60 7.33 -4.67
C VAL A 67 8.30 5.83 -4.73
N HIS A 68 9.01 5.14 -5.62
CA HIS A 68 8.94 3.68 -5.84
C HIS A 68 10.33 3.04 -5.70
N ALA A 69 11.22 3.71 -4.97
CA ALA A 69 12.53 3.16 -4.62
C ALA A 69 12.40 1.94 -3.70
N PRO A 70 13.45 1.13 -3.49
CA PRO A 70 13.44 0.14 -2.41
C PRO A 70 13.18 0.78 -1.05
N THR A 71 12.47 0.05 -0.17
CA THR A 71 11.96 0.55 1.12
C THR A 71 13.04 1.20 2.00
N GLU A 72 14.27 0.67 1.98
CA GLU A 72 15.41 1.22 2.74
C GLU A 72 15.79 2.66 2.34
N HIS A 73 15.31 3.14 1.19
CA HIS A 73 15.56 4.50 0.72
C HIS A 73 14.37 5.45 0.90
N HIS A 74 13.19 4.94 1.27
CA HIS A 74 11.96 5.74 1.37
C HIS A 74 12.13 6.90 2.34
N LEU A 75 12.60 6.62 3.57
CA LEU A 75 12.78 7.63 4.61
C LEU A 75 13.66 8.80 4.13
N ALA A 76 14.83 8.51 3.59
CA ALA A 76 15.76 9.53 3.15
C ALA A 76 15.25 10.36 1.97
N ILE A 77 14.61 9.69 0.99
CA ILE A 77 14.05 10.36 -0.19
C ILE A 77 12.85 11.22 0.19
N ALA A 78 11.89 10.66 0.95
CA ALA A 78 10.69 11.36 1.34
C ALA A 78 11.00 12.57 2.24
N ARG A 79 11.95 12.45 3.18
CA ARG A 79 12.44 13.58 3.99
C ARG A 79 12.93 14.73 3.10
N ARG A 80 13.80 14.45 2.13
CA ARG A 80 14.32 15.48 1.21
C ARG A 80 13.22 16.15 0.40
N LEU A 81 12.23 15.40 -0.07
CA LEU A 81 11.07 15.94 -0.79
C LEU A 81 10.25 16.88 0.12
N ILE A 82 9.92 16.43 1.34
CA ILE A 82 9.15 17.21 2.31
C ILE A 82 9.91 18.48 2.71
N GLU A 83 11.21 18.39 2.99
CA GLU A 83 12.09 19.55 3.30
C GLU A 83 12.13 20.55 2.15
N SER A 84 12.03 20.08 0.90
CA SER A 84 11.95 20.91 -0.30
C SER A 84 10.55 21.41 -0.62
N GLY A 85 9.54 21.12 0.23
CA GLY A 85 8.15 21.53 0.01
C GLY A 85 7.41 20.77 -1.10
N VAL A 86 7.92 19.60 -1.53
CA VAL A 86 7.36 18.81 -2.63
C VAL A 86 6.34 17.79 -2.11
N PRO A 87 5.04 17.92 -2.46
CA PRO A 87 4.02 16.91 -2.18
C PRO A 87 4.47 15.53 -2.64
N SER A 88 4.35 14.53 -1.77
CA SER A 88 4.95 13.23 -2.01
C SER A 88 3.97 12.07 -1.83
N TYR A 89 3.90 11.22 -2.85
CA TYR A 89 3.35 9.89 -2.77
C TYR A 89 4.49 8.90 -2.56
N VAL A 90 4.45 8.14 -1.48
CA VAL A 90 5.47 7.13 -1.18
C VAL A 90 4.83 5.76 -1.20
N ASP A 91 5.39 4.82 -1.97
CA ASP A 91 4.89 3.44 -1.97
C ASP A 91 4.95 2.84 -0.56
N LYS A 92 4.15 1.83 -0.31
CA LYS A 92 4.15 1.15 0.99
C LYS A 92 5.42 0.28 1.16
N PRO A 93 5.93 0.16 2.38
CA PRO A 93 5.65 1.00 3.56
C PRO A 93 6.31 2.39 3.44
N LEU A 94 5.84 3.38 4.20
CA LEU A 94 6.47 4.71 4.24
C LEU A 94 7.94 4.64 4.67
N ALA A 95 8.26 3.74 5.59
CA ALA A 95 9.59 3.45 6.11
C ALA A 95 9.67 1.99 6.56
N ARG A 96 10.88 1.51 6.89
CA ARG A 96 11.11 0.13 7.35
C ARG A 96 10.53 -0.19 8.73
N ASP A 97 10.15 0.83 9.49
CA ASP A 97 9.61 0.74 10.84
C ASP A 97 8.66 1.90 11.15
N ALA A 98 7.99 1.81 12.30
CA ALA A 98 7.05 2.83 12.73
C ALA A 98 7.73 4.15 13.11
N ASP A 99 8.97 4.13 13.58
CA ASP A 99 9.68 5.34 13.99
C ASP A 99 10.04 6.20 12.77
N GLY A 100 10.55 5.58 11.71
CA GLY A 100 10.79 6.27 10.43
C GLY A 100 9.50 6.79 9.79
N ALA A 101 8.40 6.03 9.89
CA ALA A 101 7.10 6.49 9.41
C ALA A 101 6.59 7.70 10.23
N ARG A 102 6.75 7.67 11.56
CA ARG A 102 6.39 8.78 12.47
C ARG A 102 7.20 10.03 12.17
N GLU A 103 8.49 9.88 11.94
CA GLU A 103 9.36 11.00 11.56
C GLU A 103 8.84 11.69 10.30
N LEU A 104 8.54 10.92 9.23
CA LEU A 104 8.02 11.50 7.97
C LEU A 104 6.67 12.18 8.15
N VAL A 105 5.75 11.57 8.90
CA VAL A 105 4.42 12.12 9.14
C VAL A 105 4.51 13.42 9.93
N THR A 106 5.30 13.45 11.01
CA THR A 106 5.52 14.65 11.83
C THR A 106 6.14 15.77 10.99
N LEU A 107 7.19 15.48 10.22
CA LEU A 107 7.84 16.47 9.35
C LEU A 107 6.88 17.01 8.29
N ALA A 108 6.06 16.16 7.67
CA ALA A 108 5.09 16.58 6.67
C ALA A 108 4.02 17.52 7.27
N GLU A 109 3.55 17.25 8.48
CA GLU A 109 2.60 18.10 9.21
C GLU A 109 3.22 19.46 9.58
N GLU A 110 4.41 19.45 10.17
CA GLU A 110 5.14 20.67 10.57
C GLU A 110 5.38 21.59 9.36
N ARG A 111 5.74 21.01 8.23
CA ARG A 111 5.97 21.73 6.97
C ARG A 111 4.70 22.01 6.16
N ARG A 112 3.56 21.43 6.55
CA ARG A 112 2.29 21.46 5.80
C ARG A 112 2.45 20.99 4.35
N VAL A 113 3.28 19.96 4.14
CA VAL A 113 3.51 19.31 2.85
C VAL A 113 2.71 18.02 2.80
N THR A 114 1.95 17.82 1.72
CA THR A 114 1.18 16.59 1.51
C THR A 114 2.09 15.38 1.46
N LEU A 115 1.78 14.37 2.28
CA LEU A 115 2.37 13.04 2.26
C LEU A 115 1.26 11.99 2.13
N MET A 116 1.37 11.09 1.15
CA MET A 116 0.42 10.01 0.95
C MET A 116 1.15 8.66 0.87
N ALA A 117 0.71 7.69 1.67
CA ALA A 117 1.21 6.32 1.60
C ALA A 117 0.48 5.50 0.52
N GLY A 118 1.20 4.64 -0.19
CA GLY A 118 0.71 3.82 -1.29
C GLY A 118 -0.19 2.65 -0.90
N PHE A 119 -1.17 2.85 -0.02
CA PHE A 119 -2.13 1.82 0.40
C PHE A 119 -3.25 1.63 -0.64
N ASN A 120 -2.87 1.11 -1.79
CA ASN A 120 -3.72 0.97 -2.97
C ASN A 120 -4.95 0.08 -2.75
N ARG A 121 -4.95 -0.87 -1.78
CA ARG A 121 -6.10 -1.75 -1.52
C ARG A 121 -7.36 -0.97 -1.14
N ARG A 122 -7.24 0.09 -0.38
CA ARG A 122 -8.36 0.98 -0.03
C ARG A 122 -9.07 1.56 -1.26
N TYR A 123 -8.36 1.66 -2.38
CA TYR A 123 -8.85 2.20 -3.65
C TYR A 123 -9.21 1.13 -4.68
N ALA A 124 -8.92 -0.14 -4.41
CA ALA A 124 -9.32 -1.25 -5.28
C ALA A 124 -10.85 -1.36 -5.28
N PRO A 125 -11.53 -1.34 -6.46
CA PRO A 125 -12.98 -1.20 -6.51
C PRO A 125 -13.76 -2.24 -5.69
N GLY A 126 -13.30 -3.50 -5.69
CA GLY A 126 -13.91 -4.55 -4.89
C GLY A 126 -13.80 -4.31 -3.39
N TYR A 127 -12.65 -3.82 -2.92
CA TYR A 127 -12.39 -3.56 -1.51
C TYR A 127 -13.03 -2.24 -1.04
N ALA A 128 -12.92 -1.18 -1.84
CA ALA A 128 -13.54 0.10 -1.54
C ALA A 128 -15.06 -0.04 -1.30
N GLN A 129 -15.74 -0.83 -2.13
CA GLN A 129 -17.18 -1.10 -1.98
C GLN A 129 -17.53 -1.93 -0.73
N CYS A 130 -16.55 -2.62 -0.12
CA CYS A 130 -16.78 -3.31 1.16
C CYS A 130 -16.96 -2.33 2.33
N ALA A 131 -16.48 -1.10 2.21
CA ALA A 131 -16.65 -0.08 3.26
C ALA A 131 -18.12 0.33 3.47
N ASP A 132 -18.96 0.20 2.44
CA ASP A 132 -20.39 0.50 2.49
C ASP A 132 -21.26 -0.74 2.80
N HIS A 133 -20.63 -1.92 2.91
CA HIS A 133 -21.33 -3.18 3.20
C HIS A 133 -21.43 -3.39 4.72
N PRO A 134 -22.49 -4.04 5.25
CA PRO A 134 -22.53 -4.50 6.65
C PRO A 134 -21.30 -5.37 6.95
N ARG A 135 -20.61 -5.09 8.07
CA ARG A 135 -19.28 -5.63 8.37
C ARG A 135 -19.13 -6.14 9.81
N ASP A 136 -20.09 -6.97 10.24
CA ASP A 136 -20.04 -7.59 11.57
C ASP A 136 -18.86 -8.57 11.65
N VAL A 137 -18.57 -9.25 10.54
CA VAL A 137 -17.40 -10.13 10.40
C VAL A 137 -16.60 -9.78 9.15
N ILE A 138 -15.29 -9.58 9.32
CA ILE A 138 -14.34 -9.28 8.26
C ILE A 138 -13.24 -10.35 8.29
N LEU A 139 -13.04 -11.07 7.17
CA LEU A 139 -11.99 -12.07 7.03
C LEU A 139 -11.12 -11.72 5.84
N MET A 140 -9.83 -11.55 6.05
CA MET A 140 -8.87 -11.32 4.97
C MET A 140 -7.75 -12.34 5.00
N GLN A 141 -7.43 -12.87 3.84
CA GLN A 141 -6.33 -13.81 3.67
C GLN A 141 -5.43 -13.37 2.52
N LYS A 142 -4.11 -13.46 2.74
CA LYS A 142 -3.11 -13.19 1.71
C LYS A 142 -1.99 -14.22 1.82
N ASN A 143 -1.95 -15.15 0.88
CA ASN A 143 -1.05 -16.28 0.92
C ASN A 143 0.07 -16.21 -0.10
N ARG A 144 1.18 -16.92 0.18
CA ARG A 144 2.35 -17.09 -0.68
C ARG A 144 2.77 -18.57 -0.75
N ILE A 145 3.44 -18.93 -1.82
CA ILE A 145 3.95 -20.29 -2.03
C ILE A 145 5.45 -20.32 -1.68
N GLY A 146 5.82 -21.08 -0.64
CA GLY A 146 7.23 -21.35 -0.34
C GLY A 146 8.09 -20.10 -0.12
N LEU A 147 7.55 -19.07 0.52
CA LEU A 147 8.18 -17.75 0.65
C LEU A 147 8.31 -17.32 2.13
N ALA A 148 8.76 -18.23 3.01
CA ALA A 148 9.10 -17.87 4.38
C ALA A 148 10.23 -16.82 4.37
N ASP A 149 10.18 -15.83 5.28
CA ASP A 149 11.06 -14.67 5.26
C ASP A 149 11.31 -14.13 6.66
N ASP A 150 12.28 -13.23 6.82
CA ASP A 150 12.43 -12.48 8.06
C ASP A 150 11.09 -11.88 8.51
N PRO A 151 10.74 -11.96 9.80
CA PRO A 151 9.46 -11.45 10.28
C PRO A 151 9.21 -9.97 9.94
N ARG A 152 10.23 -9.09 10.02
CA ARG A 152 10.08 -7.67 9.68
C ARG A 152 9.78 -7.48 8.20
N GLU A 153 10.58 -8.12 7.33
CA GLU A 153 10.37 -8.03 5.88
C GLU A 153 8.98 -8.59 5.49
N ALA A 154 8.61 -9.75 6.04
CA ALA A 154 7.30 -10.35 5.77
C ALA A 154 6.13 -9.46 6.22
N ILE A 155 6.25 -8.80 7.39
CA ILE A 155 5.18 -7.97 7.94
C ILE A 155 5.10 -6.63 7.22
N PHE A 156 6.20 -5.91 7.06
CA PHE A 156 6.20 -4.56 6.49
C PHE A 156 6.11 -4.55 4.96
N ASP A 157 6.58 -5.58 4.26
CA ASP A 157 6.45 -5.62 2.80
C ASP A 157 5.16 -6.28 2.31
N ASP A 158 4.63 -7.27 3.02
CA ASP A 158 3.51 -8.07 2.51
C ASP A 158 2.28 -8.06 3.43
N PHE A 159 2.43 -8.35 4.74
CA PHE A 159 1.31 -8.41 5.67
C PHE A 159 0.72 -7.02 5.98
N ILE A 160 1.46 -5.95 5.80
CA ILE A 160 0.97 -4.57 5.93
C ILE A 160 -0.29 -4.30 5.08
N HIS A 161 -0.44 -4.97 3.93
CA HIS A 161 -1.66 -4.87 3.13
C HIS A 161 -2.89 -5.45 3.84
N VAL A 162 -2.71 -6.53 4.60
CA VAL A 162 -3.77 -7.13 5.41
C VAL A 162 -4.10 -6.21 6.58
N VAL A 163 -3.08 -5.78 7.31
CA VAL A 163 -3.22 -4.85 8.45
C VAL A 163 -3.96 -3.57 8.02
N ASP A 164 -3.52 -2.95 6.93
CA ASP A 164 -4.12 -1.73 6.40
C ASP A 164 -5.57 -1.92 5.96
N THR A 165 -5.85 -3.04 5.27
CA THR A 165 -7.21 -3.34 4.80
C THR A 165 -8.17 -3.57 5.97
N LEU A 166 -7.75 -4.31 6.99
CA LEU A 166 -8.58 -4.51 8.20
C LEU A 166 -8.86 -3.17 8.89
N ARG A 167 -7.83 -2.34 9.11
CA ARG A 167 -8.01 -1.01 9.69
C ARG A 167 -8.95 -0.10 8.88
N PHE A 168 -8.87 -0.19 7.57
CA PHE A 168 -9.77 0.56 6.68
C PHE A 168 -11.23 0.09 6.78
N LEU A 169 -11.45 -1.19 7.04
CA LEU A 169 -12.79 -1.79 6.99
C LEU A 169 -13.46 -1.90 8.36
N VAL A 170 -12.75 -1.94 9.49
CA VAL A 170 -13.40 -2.03 10.81
C VAL A 170 -14.33 -0.84 11.04
N PRO A 171 -15.59 -1.07 11.49
CA PRO A 171 -16.59 -0.02 11.57
C PRO A 171 -16.44 0.89 12.80
N GLY A 172 -15.59 0.52 13.76
CA GLY A 172 -15.43 1.24 15.01
C GLY A 172 -14.04 1.04 15.64
N PRO A 173 -13.86 1.55 16.87
CA PRO A 173 -12.63 1.38 17.63
C PRO A 173 -12.29 -0.10 17.87
N VAL A 174 -11.01 -0.43 17.78
CA VAL A 174 -10.51 -1.77 18.14
C VAL A 174 -10.28 -1.81 19.65
N GLU A 175 -10.94 -2.74 20.35
CA GLU A 175 -10.88 -2.91 21.80
C GLU A 175 -9.97 -4.07 22.21
N ASP A 176 -9.91 -5.14 21.42
CA ASP A 176 -9.03 -6.31 21.63
C ASP A 176 -8.24 -6.62 20.37
N LEU A 177 -6.97 -6.98 20.60
CA LEU A 177 -6.03 -7.35 19.55
C LEU A 177 -5.24 -8.57 19.99
N ARG A 178 -5.22 -9.59 19.12
CA ARG A 178 -4.43 -10.80 19.32
C ARG A 178 -3.64 -11.16 18.06
N VAL A 179 -2.43 -11.65 18.28
CA VAL A 179 -1.56 -12.13 17.20
C VAL A 179 -1.21 -13.60 17.48
N SER A 180 -1.29 -14.41 16.46
CA SER A 180 -0.78 -15.80 16.48
C SER A 180 0.15 -15.98 15.29
N ALA A 181 1.30 -16.59 15.51
CA ALA A 181 2.29 -16.76 14.45
C ALA A 181 3.07 -18.06 14.58
N ARG A 182 3.70 -18.47 13.49
CA ARG A 182 4.68 -19.55 13.49
C ARG A 182 5.98 -19.06 12.86
N VAL A 183 7.02 -19.04 13.67
CA VAL A 183 8.40 -18.77 13.24
C VAL A 183 9.18 -20.09 13.31
N ARG A 184 9.95 -20.42 12.26
CA ARG A 184 10.83 -21.59 12.21
C ARG A 184 12.17 -21.17 11.62
N GLY A 185 13.26 -21.51 12.30
CA GLY A 185 14.60 -21.13 11.85
C GLY A 185 14.78 -19.62 11.66
N GLY A 186 14.10 -18.79 12.48
CA GLY A 186 14.10 -17.33 12.35
C GLY A 186 13.19 -16.77 11.27
N LEU A 187 12.53 -17.60 10.45
CA LEU A 187 11.67 -17.16 9.34
C LEU A 187 10.18 -17.28 9.69
N LEU A 188 9.38 -16.29 9.34
CA LEU A 188 7.95 -16.27 9.50
C LEU A 188 7.27 -17.17 8.45
N HIS A 189 6.55 -18.19 8.92
CA HIS A 189 5.77 -19.10 8.09
C HIS A 189 4.31 -18.66 7.94
N HIS A 190 3.69 -18.29 9.05
CA HIS A 190 2.36 -17.68 9.01
C HIS A 190 2.15 -16.70 10.16
N VAL A 191 1.22 -15.78 9.97
CA VAL A 191 0.73 -14.85 10.98
C VAL A 191 -0.77 -14.69 10.84
N VAL A 192 -1.46 -14.56 11.97
CA VAL A 192 -2.89 -14.24 12.08
C VAL A 192 -3.04 -13.08 13.04
N LEU A 193 -3.74 -12.04 12.59
CA LEU A 193 -4.14 -10.88 13.37
C LEU A 193 -5.64 -10.97 13.61
N HIS A 194 -6.05 -10.92 14.86
CA HIS A 194 -7.44 -10.79 15.28
C HIS A 194 -7.67 -9.41 15.89
N LEU A 195 -8.68 -8.71 15.42
CA LEU A 195 -9.14 -7.43 15.93
C LEU A 195 -10.63 -7.55 16.27
N SER A 196 -11.06 -7.02 17.41
CA SER A 196 -12.48 -6.95 17.73
C SER A 196 -12.81 -5.66 18.47
N GLY A 197 -14.08 -5.26 18.40
CA GLY A 197 -14.66 -4.13 19.07
C GLY A 197 -16.19 -4.29 19.13
N ASP A 198 -16.90 -3.24 19.53
CA ASP A 198 -18.34 -3.30 19.63
C ASP A 198 -18.99 -3.61 18.27
N GLY A 199 -19.69 -4.75 18.22
CA GLY A 199 -20.43 -5.21 17.03
C GLY A 199 -19.60 -5.74 15.87
N PHE A 200 -18.27 -5.93 15.99
CA PHE A 200 -17.48 -6.50 14.90
C PHE A 200 -16.34 -7.42 15.34
N THR A 201 -15.97 -8.31 14.44
CA THR A 201 -14.74 -9.11 14.51
C THR A 201 -14.04 -9.08 13.15
N ALA A 202 -12.73 -8.78 13.14
CA ALA A 202 -11.91 -8.78 11.94
C ALA A 202 -10.70 -9.70 12.11
N VAL A 203 -10.50 -10.62 11.17
CA VAL A 203 -9.37 -11.57 11.17
C VAL A 203 -8.61 -11.43 9.87
N GLY A 204 -7.31 -11.18 9.99
CA GLY A 204 -6.39 -11.15 8.85
C GLY A 204 -5.32 -12.21 8.99
N SER A 205 -5.06 -12.96 7.92
CA SER A 205 -4.04 -14.00 7.92
C SER A 205 -3.12 -13.91 6.71
N MET A 206 -1.88 -14.34 6.91
CA MET A 206 -0.92 -14.58 5.84
C MET A 206 -0.21 -15.91 6.10
N ASN A 207 -0.34 -16.85 5.17
CA ASN A 207 0.47 -18.06 5.15
C ASN A 207 1.48 -17.97 4.00
N ARG A 208 2.78 -17.93 4.36
CA ARG A 208 3.87 -17.83 3.40
C ARG A 208 4.37 -19.17 2.89
N MET A 209 3.81 -20.26 3.43
CA MET A 209 4.05 -21.66 3.05
C MET A 209 2.77 -22.33 2.56
N SER A 210 1.88 -21.56 1.94
CA SER A 210 0.62 -22.04 1.36
C SER A 210 0.86 -22.81 0.06
N GLY A 211 -0.09 -23.64 -0.32
CA GLY A 211 -0.14 -24.27 -1.65
C GLY A 211 -0.60 -23.35 -2.77
N SER A 212 -1.08 -22.13 -2.44
CA SER A 212 -1.56 -21.12 -3.40
C SER A 212 -1.02 -19.72 -3.08
N ALA A 213 -0.87 -18.90 -4.12
CA ALA A 213 -0.63 -17.47 -4.00
C ALA A 213 -1.96 -16.76 -4.28
N GLU A 214 -2.66 -16.39 -3.22
CA GLU A 214 -4.01 -15.82 -3.31
C GLU A 214 -4.21 -14.65 -2.34
N GLU A 215 -5.20 -13.81 -2.65
CA GLU A 215 -5.68 -12.77 -1.78
C GLU A 215 -7.22 -12.79 -1.78
N SER A 216 -7.84 -12.96 -0.62
CA SER A 216 -9.29 -12.95 -0.46
C SER A 216 -9.72 -12.03 0.67
N LEU A 217 -10.82 -11.34 0.46
CA LEU A 217 -11.50 -10.54 1.47
C LEU A 217 -12.96 -10.98 1.52
N ASP A 218 -13.48 -11.17 2.72
CA ASP A 218 -14.85 -11.54 2.99
C ASP A 218 -15.43 -10.62 4.05
N VAL A 219 -16.53 -9.97 3.77
CA VAL A 219 -17.26 -9.11 4.70
C VAL A 219 -18.71 -9.56 4.80
N SER A 220 -19.21 -9.71 6.01
CA SER A 220 -20.58 -10.19 6.25
C SER A 220 -21.25 -9.49 7.41
N GLY A 221 -22.56 -9.32 7.30
CA GLY A 221 -23.45 -8.72 8.27
C GLY A 221 -24.80 -8.41 7.62
N GLY A 222 -25.84 -8.14 8.42
CA GLY A 222 -27.14 -7.72 7.93
C GLY A 222 -27.73 -8.64 6.86
N ASP A 223 -27.67 -9.96 7.06
CA ASP A 223 -28.15 -11.00 6.12
C ASP A 223 -27.52 -10.93 4.72
N SER A 224 -26.32 -10.40 4.61
CA SER A 224 -25.58 -10.32 3.36
C SER A 224 -24.09 -10.61 3.57
N ARG A 225 -23.44 -11.08 2.51
CA ARG A 225 -22.01 -11.35 2.48
C ARG A 225 -21.44 -10.92 1.15
N ARG A 226 -20.30 -10.26 1.18
CA ARG A 226 -19.49 -9.95 -0.01
C ARG A 226 -18.14 -10.61 0.10
N GLN A 227 -17.76 -11.33 -0.93
CA GLN A 227 -16.42 -11.92 -1.08
C GLN A 227 -15.70 -11.29 -2.26
N VAL A 228 -14.44 -10.95 -2.08
CA VAL A 228 -13.56 -10.44 -3.15
C VAL A 228 -12.36 -11.36 -3.29
N LEU A 229 -12.19 -11.94 -4.47
CA LEU A 229 -11.12 -12.88 -4.77
C LEU A 229 -10.08 -12.24 -5.69
N ASN A 230 -8.81 -12.23 -5.26
CA ASN A 230 -7.66 -11.71 -6.02
C ASN A 230 -7.87 -10.29 -6.57
N LEU A 231 -8.70 -9.47 -5.88
CA LEU A 231 -9.10 -8.13 -6.34
C LEU A 231 -9.81 -8.13 -7.72
N ALA A 232 -10.13 -9.28 -8.28
CA ALA A 232 -10.62 -9.48 -9.65
C ALA A 232 -12.06 -9.93 -9.74
N GLU A 233 -12.52 -10.69 -8.78
CA GLU A 233 -13.86 -11.25 -8.74
C GLU A 233 -14.55 -10.81 -7.45
N VAL A 234 -15.81 -10.38 -7.55
CA VAL A 234 -16.67 -10.01 -6.43
C VAL A 234 -17.89 -10.93 -6.47
N VAL A 235 -18.14 -11.61 -5.36
CA VAL A 235 -19.33 -12.44 -5.18
C VAL A 235 -20.19 -11.84 -4.07
N ASP A 236 -21.40 -11.41 -4.43
CA ASP A 236 -22.39 -10.90 -3.47
C ASP A 236 -23.40 -12.00 -3.15
N HIS A 237 -23.55 -12.31 -1.87
CA HIS A 237 -24.53 -13.25 -1.34
C HIS A 237 -25.64 -12.48 -0.61
N LYS A 238 -26.77 -12.31 -1.29
CA LYS A 238 -28.04 -11.84 -0.73
C LYS A 238 -29.14 -12.56 -1.47
N GLY A 239 -29.54 -13.74 -0.96
CA GLY A 239 -30.33 -14.70 -1.71
C GLY A 239 -29.42 -15.49 -2.68
N GLN A 240 -29.74 -15.49 -3.99
CA GLN A 240 -28.89 -16.16 -4.98
C GLN A 240 -27.58 -15.39 -5.19
N PRO A 241 -26.42 -16.09 -5.23
CA PRO A 241 -25.14 -15.42 -5.42
C PRO A 241 -25.05 -14.71 -6.78
N THR A 242 -24.53 -13.48 -6.75
CA THR A 242 -24.21 -12.72 -7.96
C THR A 242 -22.70 -12.57 -8.09
N VAL A 243 -22.14 -13.00 -9.21
CA VAL A 243 -20.70 -12.95 -9.49
C VAL A 243 -20.41 -11.83 -10.47
N ARG A 244 -19.51 -10.95 -10.11
CA ARG A 244 -18.98 -9.90 -11.00
C ARG A 244 -17.48 -10.12 -11.17
N ARG A 245 -17.03 -10.23 -12.39
CA ARG A 245 -15.61 -10.35 -12.72
C ARG A 245 -15.10 -9.09 -13.38
N ARG A 246 -13.81 -8.86 -13.24
CA ARG A 246 -13.12 -7.81 -13.98
C ARG A 246 -13.36 -8.02 -15.49
N GLY A 247 -13.75 -6.96 -16.18
CA GLY A 247 -13.85 -6.98 -17.64
C GLY A 247 -12.48 -7.16 -18.31
N ASP A 248 -12.44 -7.74 -19.50
CA ASP A 248 -11.20 -8.11 -20.22
C ASP A 248 -10.29 -6.91 -20.50
N TRP A 249 -10.87 -5.74 -20.74
CA TRP A 249 -10.14 -4.51 -21.04
C TRP A 249 -9.83 -3.63 -19.82
N VAL A 250 -10.18 -4.05 -18.60
CA VAL A 250 -9.86 -3.31 -17.38
C VAL A 250 -8.38 -3.54 -17.02
N PRO A 251 -7.54 -2.49 -16.97
CA PRO A 251 -6.14 -2.64 -16.61
C PRO A 251 -5.96 -3.18 -15.19
N VAL A 252 -4.89 -3.94 -14.96
CA VAL A 252 -4.52 -4.46 -13.63
C VAL A 252 -4.31 -3.32 -12.62
N ALA A 253 -3.77 -2.19 -13.05
CA ALA A 253 -3.60 -1.01 -12.19
C ALA A 253 -4.95 -0.50 -11.65
N ARG A 254 -6.00 -0.48 -12.47
CA ARG A 254 -7.37 -0.11 -12.05
C ARG A 254 -7.97 -1.16 -11.13
N GLN A 255 -7.84 -2.44 -11.45
CA GLN A 255 -8.31 -3.53 -10.61
C GLN A 255 -7.71 -3.47 -9.20
N ARG A 256 -6.43 -3.15 -9.11
CA ARG A 256 -5.67 -3.13 -7.84
C ARG A 256 -5.75 -1.80 -7.09
N GLY A 257 -6.49 -0.82 -7.58
CA GLY A 257 -6.63 0.50 -6.96
C GLY A 257 -5.45 1.45 -7.17
N ILE A 258 -4.46 1.05 -7.98
CA ILE A 258 -3.26 1.87 -8.24
C ILE A 258 -3.61 3.09 -9.09
N GLU A 259 -4.46 2.92 -10.10
CA GLU A 259 -4.95 4.05 -10.90
C GLU A 259 -5.72 5.04 -10.01
N GLN A 260 -6.64 4.57 -9.20
CA GLN A 260 -7.48 5.40 -8.36
C GLN A 260 -6.69 6.18 -7.30
N ILE A 261 -5.75 5.51 -6.60
CA ILE A 261 -4.92 6.19 -5.59
C ILE A 261 -3.98 7.21 -6.24
N THR A 262 -3.44 6.91 -7.43
CA THR A 262 -2.61 7.83 -8.21
C THR A 262 -3.41 9.08 -8.58
N LEU A 263 -4.62 8.91 -9.09
CA LEU A 263 -5.50 10.02 -9.45
C LEU A 263 -5.94 10.82 -8.22
N ALA A 264 -6.27 10.18 -7.11
CA ALA A 264 -6.64 10.85 -5.86
C ALA A 264 -5.52 11.74 -5.33
N PHE A 265 -4.26 11.29 -5.42
CA PHE A 265 -3.09 12.10 -5.06
C PHE A 265 -2.92 13.28 -6.01
N LEU A 266 -2.92 13.06 -7.32
CA LEU A 266 -2.78 14.12 -8.32
C LEU A 266 -3.89 15.18 -8.20
N ASP A 267 -5.13 14.77 -7.94
CA ASP A 267 -6.27 15.67 -7.77
C ASP A 267 -6.17 16.48 -6.46
N ALA A 268 -5.61 15.89 -5.40
CA ALA A 268 -5.33 16.63 -4.18
C ALA A 268 -4.27 17.71 -4.41
N VAL A 269 -3.19 17.37 -5.12
CA VAL A 269 -2.12 18.34 -5.48
C VAL A 269 -2.68 19.46 -6.37
N ARG A 270 -3.43 19.13 -7.42
CA ARG A 270 -4.05 20.13 -8.31
C ARG A 270 -4.97 21.11 -7.58
N ALA A 271 -5.69 20.59 -6.58
CA ALA A 271 -6.60 21.38 -5.77
C ALA A 271 -5.93 22.10 -4.58
N GLY A 272 -4.62 21.96 -4.40
CA GLY A 272 -3.90 22.50 -3.24
C GLY A 272 -4.39 21.93 -1.90
N ARG A 273 -4.98 20.71 -1.88
CA ARG A 273 -5.48 20.07 -0.66
C ARG A 273 -4.32 19.40 0.09
N PHE A 274 -4.20 19.70 1.36
CA PHE A 274 -3.31 19.00 2.25
C PHE A 274 -3.86 17.60 2.57
N LEU A 275 -3.06 16.57 2.33
CA LEU A 275 -3.31 15.21 2.79
C LEU A 275 -2.32 14.88 3.89
N ASP A 276 -2.82 14.57 5.08
CA ASP A 276 -1.98 14.03 6.14
C ASP A 276 -1.86 12.51 6.03
N ALA A 277 -0.76 11.98 6.56
CA ALA A 277 -0.49 10.55 6.56
C ALA A 277 -0.64 9.90 7.95
N ARG A 278 -1.35 10.54 8.90
CA ARG A 278 -1.56 10.02 10.27
C ARG A 278 -2.19 8.64 10.28
N ASP A 279 -3.20 8.43 9.45
CA ASP A 279 -3.83 7.13 9.37
C ASP A 279 -2.89 6.04 8.83
N ALA A 280 -1.99 6.41 7.92
CA ALA A 280 -0.94 5.51 7.47
C ALA A 280 0.08 5.19 8.59
N LEU A 281 0.42 6.16 9.45
CA LEU A 281 1.26 5.90 10.62
C LEU A 281 0.65 4.86 11.55
N LEU A 282 -0.65 4.95 11.83
CA LEU A 282 -1.35 3.95 12.65
C LEU A 282 -1.26 2.53 12.07
N THR A 283 -1.22 2.37 10.75
CA THR A 283 -0.96 1.07 10.10
C THR A 283 0.46 0.58 10.40
N HIS A 284 1.47 1.45 10.33
CA HIS A 284 2.87 1.10 10.66
C HIS A 284 3.04 0.75 12.13
N GLU A 285 2.41 1.49 13.04
CA GLU A 285 2.42 1.20 14.48
C GLU A 285 1.79 -0.15 14.80
N LEU A 286 0.68 -0.48 14.13
CA LEU A 286 0.07 -1.80 14.26
C LEU A 286 0.97 -2.91 13.70
N CYS A 287 1.66 -2.69 12.58
CA CYS A 287 2.65 -3.63 12.05
C CYS A 287 3.81 -3.85 13.03
N GLU A 288 4.30 -2.81 13.71
CA GLU A 288 5.35 -2.92 14.72
C GLU A 288 4.87 -3.71 15.95
N ARG A 289 3.62 -3.50 16.37
CA ARG A 289 2.98 -4.30 17.43
C ARG A 289 2.90 -5.77 17.05
N VAL A 290 2.42 -6.07 15.84
CA VAL A 290 2.36 -7.45 15.31
C VAL A 290 3.76 -8.08 15.29
N LEU A 291 4.77 -7.35 14.84
CA LEU A 291 6.16 -7.83 14.81
C LEU A 291 6.69 -8.17 16.21
N THR A 292 6.39 -7.33 17.19
CA THR A 292 6.77 -7.55 18.59
C THR A 292 6.17 -8.84 19.13
N ASP A 293 4.87 -9.06 18.90
CA ASP A 293 4.16 -10.27 19.34
C ASP A 293 4.69 -11.53 18.62
N VAL A 294 4.98 -11.45 17.33
CA VAL A 294 5.59 -12.54 16.53
C VAL A 294 6.97 -12.93 17.06
N ARG A 295 7.82 -11.96 17.40
CA ARG A 295 9.15 -12.21 17.95
C ARG A 295 9.09 -12.83 19.34
N GLY A 296 8.17 -12.37 20.19
CA GLY A 296 7.92 -12.94 21.51
C GLY A 296 7.52 -14.43 21.46
N GLN A 297 6.66 -14.79 20.49
CA GLN A 297 6.25 -16.20 20.28
C GLN A 297 7.38 -17.05 19.69
N GLY A 298 8.22 -16.50 18.81
CA GLY A 298 9.35 -17.20 18.23
C GLY A 298 10.50 -17.48 19.21
N ALA A 299 10.63 -16.69 20.27
CA ALA A 299 11.63 -16.90 21.32
C ALA A 299 11.20 -17.96 22.36
N ALA A 300 9.92 -18.29 22.42
CA ALA A 300 9.34 -19.28 23.34
C ALA A 300 9.21 -20.69 22.73
N ALA A 301 9.49 -20.86 21.44
CA ALA A 301 9.42 -22.10 20.68
C ALA A 301 10.80 -22.63 20.32
#